data_af471372c5c29ea0270c804462dea72e
#
_entry.id   af471372c5c29ea0270c804462dea72e
#
_cell.length_a   1.000
_cell.length_b   1.000
_cell.length_c   1.000
_cell.angle_alpha   90.00
_cell.angle_beta   90.00
_cell.angle_gamma   90.00
#
_symmetry.space_group_name_H-M   'P 1'
#
loop_
_entity.id
_entity.type
_entity.pdbx_description
1 polymer ?
#
loop_
_entity_poly.entity_id
_entity_poly.type
_entity_poly.pdbx_seq_one_letter_code
_entity_poly.pdbx_strand_id
1 'polypeptide(L)'
;MRSLVLAVLAVVPSTLVLSMPAAADCAAITKALTGIVTDLTCLESTDLTTRNDATTPPDNSRPGLPPNAFTPRTDAQAVSPDAPFRTAIDPSRTFPGLQITGAMADDANARWLLRLPAAANWNHKLVVGVPGGFRSEFMGDFIFSDLVVQQGFAYVSTNKGMLNFFFTAAGADPLACRLSPRVAATGAAFTHFYANDAGNSIREWFRRTLEATDVAELAIDAHYDRAPERVYLMGISNGGHVVRRLLAEAPTRFDGGLDWEGVFWSTGGPNILIDLPVALRNWDGYVTSGLSATSPASLAIRAAGYPPDIRATPPTPANTFSPLVGSLWETHANNYWDVTTCVFVRLVDPLYPVDQLDPLAASDTKDYDYLARRKPFHLSPRVGQVATDGDIARRLITVQGTMDTLLPIVHHGRAFRDAVVTAGRASLHRYYEVQNGNHIERYRQTCCNFVQLELIQPHAHRAFQLLLDWVERGVSPPASQCIPRGGAIVSDPAAAARPERCASLLVE
;
A
#
# COMPACT_ATOMS: atom_id res chain seq x y z
N MET A 1 10.90 -81.58 7.42
CA MET A 1 9.79 -80.62 7.21
C MET A 1 10.40 -79.28 6.87
N ARG A 2 10.39 -78.85 5.62
CA ARG A 2 10.90 -77.59 5.16
C ARG A 2 9.71 -76.67 4.92
N SER A 3 9.62 -75.60 5.70
CA SER A 3 8.58 -74.57 5.54
C SER A 3 8.96 -73.59 4.42
N LEU A 4 8.13 -73.51 3.37
CA LEU A 4 8.21 -72.48 2.33
C LEU A 4 7.57 -71.22 2.85
N VAL A 5 8.34 -70.10 2.87
CA VAL A 5 7.82 -68.76 3.12
C VAL A 5 7.52 -68.12 1.76
N LEU A 6 6.25 -67.89 1.47
CA LEU A 6 5.82 -67.09 0.30
C LEU A 6 5.93 -65.62 0.63
N ALA A 7 6.79 -64.90 -0.07
CA ALA A 7 6.85 -63.44 -0.03
C ALA A 7 5.81 -62.86 -1.03
N VAL A 8 4.80 -62.19 -0.53
CA VAL A 8 3.86 -61.42 -1.36
C VAL A 8 4.45 -60.03 -1.62
N LEU A 9 4.87 -59.79 -2.85
CA LEU A 9 5.23 -58.42 -3.30
C LEU A 9 3.95 -57.61 -3.54
N ALA A 10 3.72 -56.62 -2.68
CA ALA A 10 2.69 -55.63 -2.92
C ALA A 10 3.21 -54.61 -3.98
N VAL A 11 2.62 -54.64 -5.15
CA VAL A 11 2.82 -53.62 -6.19
C VAL A 11 1.96 -52.41 -5.80
N VAL A 12 2.60 -51.35 -5.35
CA VAL A 12 1.95 -50.02 -5.15
C VAL A 12 1.84 -49.37 -6.53
N PRO A 13 0.64 -49.04 -7.01
CA PRO A 13 0.51 -48.32 -8.27
C PRO A 13 1.07 -46.89 -8.08
N SER A 14 2.17 -46.56 -8.72
CA SER A 14 2.63 -45.19 -8.87
C SER A 14 1.64 -44.45 -9.76
N THR A 15 0.80 -43.60 -9.15
CA THR A 15 0.01 -42.63 -9.89
C THR A 15 0.98 -41.64 -10.53
N LEU A 16 1.17 -41.72 -11.84
CA LEU A 16 1.81 -40.69 -12.64
C LEU A 16 0.90 -39.43 -12.52
N VAL A 17 1.29 -38.47 -11.75
CA VAL A 17 0.74 -37.11 -11.84
C VAL A 17 1.33 -36.56 -13.16
N LEU A 18 0.55 -36.63 -14.23
CA LEU A 18 0.84 -35.93 -15.47
C LEU A 18 0.69 -34.43 -15.17
N SER A 19 1.82 -33.75 -14.99
CA SER A 19 1.82 -32.27 -15.00
C SER A 19 1.39 -31.85 -16.42
N MET A 20 0.27 -31.15 -16.53
CA MET A 20 -0.14 -30.55 -17.81
C MET A 20 0.93 -29.54 -18.22
N PRO A 21 1.28 -29.41 -19.49
CA PRO A 21 2.24 -28.40 -19.92
C PRO A 21 1.69 -27.01 -19.72
N ALA A 22 2.51 -26.06 -19.25
CA ALA A 22 2.13 -24.68 -18.91
C ALA A 22 1.37 -23.93 -20.03
N ALA A 23 1.60 -24.30 -21.29
CA ALA A 23 0.82 -23.76 -22.42
C ALA A 23 -0.67 -24.13 -22.36
N ALA A 24 -1.02 -25.28 -21.77
CA ALA A 24 -2.42 -25.68 -21.57
C ALA A 24 -3.06 -24.89 -20.43
N ASP A 25 -2.31 -24.56 -19.39
CA ASP A 25 -2.76 -23.78 -18.24
C ASP A 25 -3.06 -22.33 -18.64
N CYS A 26 -2.19 -21.67 -19.41
CA CYS A 26 -2.43 -20.33 -19.95
C CYS A 26 -3.66 -20.27 -20.86
N ALA A 27 -3.91 -21.33 -21.66
CA ALA A 27 -5.08 -21.41 -22.51
C ALA A 27 -6.39 -21.52 -21.72
N ALA A 28 -6.38 -22.31 -20.62
CA ALA A 28 -7.53 -22.44 -19.73
C ALA A 28 -7.86 -21.10 -19.03
N ILE A 29 -6.84 -20.44 -18.51
CA ILE A 29 -6.96 -19.12 -17.87
C ILE A 29 -7.49 -18.07 -18.87
N THR A 30 -6.91 -18.01 -20.08
CA THR A 30 -7.35 -17.09 -21.13
C THR A 30 -8.84 -17.29 -21.47
N LYS A 31 -9.26 -18.55 -21.58
CA LYS A 31 -10.67 -18.89 -21.82
C LYS A 31 -11.57 -18.46 -20.67
N ALA A 32 -11.18 -18.69 -19.43
CA ALA A 32 -11.95 -18.32 -18.25
C ALA A 32 -12.13 -16.79 -18.12
N LEU A 33 -11.14 -16.00 -18.54
CA LEU A 33 -11.14 -14.55 -18.44
C LEU A 33 -11.65 -13.83 -19.70
N THR A 34 -12.09 -14.58 -20.73
CA THR A 34 -12.61 -14.01 -21.99
C THR A 34 -13.81 -13.08 -21.72
N GLY A 35 -13.74 -11.85 -22.24
CA GLY A 35 -14.79 -10.83 -22.08
C GLY A 35 -14.75 -10.07 -20.74
N ILE A 36 -13.94 -10.51 -19.80
CA ILE A 36 -13.76 -9.85 -18.48
C ILE A 36 -12.54 -8.94 -18.52
N VAL A 37 -11.49 -9.38 -19.22
CA VAL A 37 -10.20 -8.67 -19.29
C VAL A 37 -9.74 -8.45 -20.72
N THR A 38 -8.83 -7.48 -20.89
CA THR A 38 -8.12 -7.20 -22.15
C THR A 38 -6.60 -7.22 -21.88
N ASP A 39 -5.82 -7.22 -22.97
CA ASP A 39 -4.34 -7.18 -22.90
C ASP A 39 -3.74 -8.26 -22.00
N LEU A 40 -4.37 -9.43 -21.97
CA LEU A 40 -3.93 -10.53 -21.14
C LEU A 40 -2.60 -11.09 -21.65
N THR A 41 -1.63 -11.16 -20.73
CA THR A 41 -0.36 -11.82 -20.93
C THR A 41 -0.21 -12.89 -19.86
N CYS A 42 0.12 -14.13 -20.26
CA CYS A 42 0.40 -15.23 -19.35
C CYS A 42 1.81 -15.75 -19.64
N LEU A 43 2.67 -15.71 -18.62
CA LEU A 43 4.08 -16.08 -18.72
C LEU A 43 4.41 -17.19 -17.71
N GLU A 44 5.06 -18.24 -18.16
CA GLU A 44 5.70 -19.19 -17.27
C GLU A 44 6.95 -18.55 -16.66
N SER A 45 7.06 -18.63 -15.34
CA SER A 45 8.20 -18.10 -14.60
C SER A 45 8.91 -19.20 -13.83
N THR A 46 10.22 -19.23 -13.91
CA THR A 46 11.06 -20.10 -13.09
C THR A 46 11.19 -19.60 -11.66
N ASP A 47 10.88 -18.32 -11.42
CA ASP A 47 10.87 -17.69 -10.10
C ASP A 47 9.91 -16.50 -10.09
N LEU A 48 8.86 -16.57 -9.30
CA LEU A 48 7.84 -15.52 -9.17
C LEU A 48 8.29 -14.34 -8.28
N THR A 49 9.48 -14.40 -7.69
CA THR A 49 10.02 -13.33 -6.86
C THR A 49 10.74 -12.26 -7.68
N THR A 50 11.05 -11.13 -7.04
CA THR A 50 11.77 -10.00 -7.64
C THR A 50 13.22 -10.29 -8.03
N ARG A 51 13.76 -11.49 -7.73
CA ARG A 51 15.04 -11.95 -8.28
C ARG A 51 14.99 -12.17 -9.79
N ASN A 52 13.82 -12.46 -10.32
CA ASN A 52 13.62 -12.69 -11.75
C ASN A 52 13.16 -11.37 -12.42
N ASP A 53 14.01 -10.82 -13.28
CA ASP A 53 13.72 -9.57 -14.00
C ASP A 53 12.50 -9.68 -14.92
N ALA A 54 12.22 -10.87 -15.47
CA ALA A 54 11.03 -11.11 -16.28
C ALA A 54 9.73 -11.03 -15.45
N THR A 55 9.80 -11.34 -14.15
CA THR A 55 8.67 -11.25 -13.22
C THR A 55 8.36 -9.80 -12.84
N THR A 56 9.39 -8.97 -12.69
CA THR A 56 9.22 -7.54 -12.39
C THR A 56 9.95 -6.72 -13.46
N PRO A 57 9.34 -6.50 -14.62
CA PRO A 57 9.99 -5.81 -15.72
C PRO A 57 10.34 -4.36 -15.34
N PRO A 58 11.43 -3.80 -15.87
CA PRO A 58 11.86 -2.43 -15.58
C PRO A 58 10.90 -1.38 -16.14
N ASP A 59 10.22 -1.69 -17.23
CA ASP A 59 9.27 -0.82 -17.92
C ASP A 59 8.06 -1.64 -18.36
N ASN A 60 6.88 -1.09 -18.11
CA ASN A 60 5.60 -1.64 -18.55
C ASN A 60 4.83 -0.58 -19.34
N SER A 61 5.54 0.14 -20.23
CA SER A 61 4.95 1.15 -21.08
C SER A 61 3.92 0.55 -22.03
N ARG A 62 2.94 1.37 -22.40
CA ARG A 62 1.88 1.00 -23.33
C ARG A 62 1.72 2.04 -24.43
N PRO A 63 1.31 1.62 -25.63
CA PRO A 63 0.95 2.55 -26.70
C PRO A 63 -0.13 3.55 -26.20
N GLY A 64 0.10 4.83 -26.52
CA GLY A 64 -0.83 5.90 -26.15
C GLY A 64 -0.71 6.43 -24.72
N LEU A 65 0.11 5.83 -23.86
CA LEU A 65 0.40 6.34 -22.53
C LEU A 65 1.77 7.00 -22.47
N PRO A 66 1.97 7.97 -21.56
CA PRO A 66 3.28 8.55 -21.35
C PRO A 66 4.32 7.49 -20.97
N PRO A 67 5.57 7.64 -21.43
CA PRO A 67 6.67 6.84 -20.91
C PRO A 67 6.68 6.90 -19.38
N ASN A 68 6.93 5.78 -18.73
CA ASN A 68 6.92 5.64 -17.26
C ASN A 68 5.55 5.71 -16.57
N ALA A 69 4.44 5.74 -17.32
CA ALA A 69 3.09 5.62 -16.73
C ALA A 69 2.93 4.34 -15.89
N PHE A 70 3.70 3.31 -16.24
CA PHE A 70 3.83 2.07 -15.49
C PHE A 70 5.31 1.71 -15.40
N THR A 71 5.96 2.08 -14.32
CA THR A 71 7.38 1.78 -14.07
C THR A 71 7.49 0.86 -12.85
N PRO A 72 7.30 -0.47 -13.03
CA PRO A 72 7.04 -1.39 -11.93
C PRO A 72 8.14 -1.39 -10.88
N ARG A 73 9.39 -1.57 -11.31
CA ARG A 73 10.54 -1.71 -10.39
C ARG A 73 10.86 -0.41 -9.67
N THR A 74 10.87 0.70 -10.38
CA THR A 74 11.09 2.03 -9.78
C THR A 74 9.97 2.40 -8.83
N ASP A 75 8.74 2.06 -9.18
CA ASP A 75 7.57 2.27 -8.34
C ASP A 75 7.67 1.49 -7.04
N ALA A 76 7.95 0.19 -7.11
CA ALA A 76 8.15 -0.65 -5.94
C ALA A 76 9.26 -0.09 -5.02
N GLN A 77 10.33 0.45 -5.57
CA GLN A 77 11.40 1.07 -4.80
C GLN A 77 11.03 2.41 -4.16
N ALA A 78 9.99 3.09 -4.62
CA ALA A 78 9.63 4.42 -4.12
C ALA A 78 9.29 4.44 -2.63
N VAL A 79 8.67 3.38 -2.12
CA VAL A 79 8.24 3.26 -0.72
C VAL A 79 9.03 2.22 0.06
N SER A 80 9.59 1.22 -0.62
CA SER A 80 10.32 0.11 0.00
C SER A 80 11.71 0.52 0.49
N PRO A 81 12.25 -0.13 1.52
CA PRO A 81 13.64 0.02 1.90
C PRO A 81 14.59 -0.40 0.77
N ASP A 82 15.87 -0.01 0.89
CA ASP A 82 16.92 -0.43 -0.03
C ASP A 82 17.13 -1.96 0.00
N ALA A 83 17.68 -2.50 -1.08
CA ALA A 83 17.79 -3.94 -1.30
C ALA A 83 18.24 -4.79 -0.10
N PRO A 84 19.25 -4.39 0.72
CA PRO A 84 19.70 -5.20 1.86
C PRO A 84 18.66 -5.34 2.98
N PHE A 85 17.62 -4.48 3.00
CA PHE A 85 16.63 -4.41 4.06
C PHE A 85 15.24 -4.84 3.62
N ARG A 86 15.10 -5.30 2.37
CA ARG A 86 13.85 -5.84 1.84
C ARG A 86 13.57 -7.24 2.39
N THR A 87 12.41 -7.78 2.04
CA THR A 87 12.08 -9.17 2.30
C THR A 87 13.21 -10.08 1.81
N ALA A 88 13.78 -10.86 2.71
CA ALA A 88 14.77 -11.85 2.33
C ALA A 88 14.11 -12.93 1.47
N ILE A 89 14.69 -13.19 0.31
CA ILE A 89 14.29 -14.29 -0.57
C ILE A 89 15.26 -15.43 -0.31
N ASP A 90 14.72 -16.63 0.00
CA ASP A 90 15.54 -17.83 0.23
C ASP A 90 16.41 -18.11 -0.98
N PRO A 91 17.74 -17.98 -0.88
CA PRO A 91 18.64 -18.17 -2.01
C PRO A 91 18.76 -19.63 -2.45
N SER A 92 18.35 -20.57 -1.62
CA SER A 92 18.44 -22.03 -1.90
C SER A 92 17.25 -22.57 -2.68
N ARG A 93 16.21 -21.76 -2.89
CA ARG A 93 14.94 -22.17 -3.52
C ARG A 93 14.61 -21.25 -4.70
N THR A 94 13.89 -21.81 -5.66
CA THR A 94 13.14 -21.06 -6.68
C THR A 94 11.64 -21.24 -6.45
N PHE A 95 10.86 -20.30 -6.93
CA PHE A 95 9.41 -20.25 -6.74
C PHE A 95 8.72 -20.21 -8.11
N PRO A 96 8.72 -21.33 -8.85
CA PRO A 96 8.16 -21.38 -10.19
C PRO A 96 6.64 -21.25 -10.19
N GLY A 97 6.11 -20.81 -11.32
CA GLY A 97 4.67 -20.68 -11.51
C GLY A 97 4.30 -19.85 -12.74
N LEU A 98 3.11 -19.28 -12.75
CA LEU A 98 2.63 -18.40 -13.81
C LEU A 98 2.54 -16.96 -13.31
N GLN A 99 2.97 -16.02 -14.14
CA GLN A 99 2.66 -14.61 -13.99
C GLN A 99 1.68 -14.19 -15.08
N ILE A 100 0.54 -13.63 -14.68
CA ILE A 100 -0.51 -13.18 -15.56
C ILE A 100 -0.71 -11.70 -15.33
N THR A 101 -0.81 -10.92 -16.39
CA THR A 101 -1.12 -9.48 -16.33
C THR A 101 -2.21 -9.15 -17.34
N GLY A 102 -2.96 -8.09 -17.06
CA GLY A 102 -3.99 -7.62 -17.98
C GLY A 102 -4.58 -6.29 -17.52
N ALA A 103 -5.65 -5.91 -18.20
CA ALA A 103 -6.50 -4.79 -17.82
C ALA A 103 -7.96 -5.23 -17.78
N MET A 104 -8.82 -4.49 -17.09
CA MET A 104 -10.25 -4.73 -17.12
C MET A 104 -10.84 -4.38 -18.48
N ALA A 105 -11.84 -5.12 -18.95
CA ALA A 105 -12.42 -4.91 -20.28
C ALA A 105 -13.13 -3.56 -20.43
N ASP A 106 -13.65 -3.01 -19.32
CA ASP A 106 -14.33 -1.72 -19.29
C ASP A 106 -13.38 -0.53 -19.13
N ASP A 107 -12.10 -0.78 -18.72
CA ASP A 107 -11.11 0.28 -18.53
C ASP A 107 -9.67 -0.24 -18.70
N ALA A 108 -9.06 0.11 -19.83
CA ALA A 108 -7.68 -0.29 -20.14
C ALA A 108 -6.62 0.26 -19.15
N ASN A 109 -6.97 1.28 -18.35
CA ASN A 109 -6.11 1.81 -17.29
C ASN A 109 -6.21 1.01 -15.98
N ALA A 110 -7.28 0.22 -15.81
CA ALA A 110 -7.47 -0.63 -14.63
C ALA A 110 -6.69 -1.94 -14.79
N ARG A 111 -5.43 -1.90 -14.37
CA ARG A 111 -4.48 -3.00 -14.54
C ARG A 111 -4.37 -3.86 -13.31
N TRP A 112 -4.03 -5.11 -13.56
CA TRP A 112 -3.81 -6.11 -12.51
C TRP A 112 -2.65 -7.04 -12.87
N LEU A 113 -2.08 -7.64 -11.82
CA LEU A 113 -1.03 -8.64 -11.84
C LEU A 113 -1.48 -9.82 -10.99
N LEU A 114 -1.33 -11.04 -11.48
CA LEU A 114 -1.59 -12.29 -10.76
C LEU A 114 -0.37 -13.21 -10.85
N ARG A 115 0.05 -13.77 -9.71
CA ARG A 115 1.10 -14.78 -9.60
C ARG A 115 0.53 -16.04 -9.00
N LEU A 116 0.61 -17.13 -9.75
CA LEU A 116 0.14 -18.45 -9.37
C LEU A 116 1.36 -19.37 -9.17
N PRO A 117 1.65 -19.83 -7.94
CA PRO A 117 2.70 -20.84 -7.72
C PRO A 117 2.44 -22.11 -8.52
N ALA A 118 3.50 -22.87 -8.83
CA ALA A 118 3.30 -24.21 -9.39
C ALA A 118 2.37 -25.04 -8.49
N ALA A 119 1.51 -25.87 -9.07
CA ALA A 119 0.42 -26.54 -8.35
C ALA A 119 0.89 -27.33 -7.10
N ALA A 120 2.07 -27.95 -7.17
CA ALA A 120 2.67 -28.66 -6.04
C ALA A 120 3.08 -27.76 -4.86
N ASN A 121 3.21 -26.46 -5.10
CA ASN A 121 3.66 -25.48 -4.13
C ASN A 121 2.53 -24.57 -3.62
N TRP A 122 1.36 -24.59 -4.28
CA TRP A 122 0.25 -23.74 -3.88
C TRP A 122 -0.36 -24.20 -2.56
N ASN A 123 -0.47 -23.28 -1.59
CA ASN A 123 -1.00 -23.53 -0.25
C ASN A 123 -2.53 -23.36 -0.16
N HIS A 124 -3.23 -23.33 -1.31
CA HIS A 124 -4.69 -23.12 -1.43
C HIS A 124 -5.22 -21.78 -0.97
N LYS A 125 -4.38 -20.74 -0.92
CA LYS A 125 -4.76 -19.43 -0.43
C LYS A 125 -4.38 -18.35 -1.43
N LEU A 126 -5.11 -17.22 -1.34
CA LEU A 126 -4.90 -16.01 -2.14
C LEU A 126 -4.60 -14.83 -1.23
N VAL A 127 -3.62 -14.02 -1.61
CA VAL A 127 -3.40 -12.68 -1.05
C VAL A 127 -3.68 -11.64 -2.13
N VAL A 128 -4.52 -10.67 -1.77
CA VAL A 128 -4.82 -9.49 -2.57
C VAL A 128 -3.99 -8.34 -2.05
N GLY A 129 -2.95 -7.95 -2.78
CA GLY A 129 -2.08 -6.83 -2.47
C GLY A 129 -2.66 -5.52 -3.00
N VAL A 130 -2.80 -4.52 -2.13
CA VAL A 130 -3.34 -3.21 -2.52
C VAL A 130 -2.27 -2.14 -2.35
N PRO A 131 -1.77 -1.57 -3.49
CA PRO A 131 -0.70 -0.58 -3.46
C PRO A 131 -1.10 0.73 -2.79
N GLY A 132 -0.10 1.40 -2.20
CA GLY A 132 -0.23 2.77 -1.74
C GLY A 132 -0.29 3.78 -2.89
N GLY A 133 -0.55 5.03 -2.57
CA GLY A 133 -0.50 6.15 -3.50
C GLY A 133 -1.23 5.91 -4.83
N PHE A 134 -0.65 6.48 -5.87
CA PHE A 134 -1.04 6.35 -7.28
C PHE A 134 0.06 5.56 -7.99
N ARG A 135 0.04 4.25 -7.84
CA ARG A 135 1.14 3.34 -8.20
C ARG A 135 0.64 2.18 -9.03
N SER A 136 1.57 1.56 -9.75
CA SER A 136 1.28 0.39 -10.57
C SER A 136 0.92 -0.84 -9.74
N GLU A 137 0.39 -1.84 -10.40
CA GLU A 137 0.09 -3.17 -9.88
C GLU A 137 1.32 -3.91 -9.34
N PHE A 138 2.53 -3.49 -9.72
CA PHE A 138 3.80 -4.07 -9.26
C PHE A 138 4.35 -3.43 -7.97
N MET A 139 3.73 -2.35 -7.47
CA MET A 139 4.24 -1.63 -6.31
C MET A 139 4.38 -2.51 -5.06
N GLY A 140 3.53 -3.53 -4.93
CA GLY A 140 3.56 -4.48 -3.82
C GLY A 140 4.64 -5.57 -3.90
N ASP A 141 5.48 -5.59 -4.93
CA ASP A 141 6.39 -6.70 -5.20
C ASP A 141 7.37 -6.98 -4.06
N PHE A 142 8.11 -5.96 -3.61
CA PHE A 142 9.10 -6.09 -2.54
C PHE A 142 8.51 -6.18 -1.14
N ILE A 143 7.29 -5.68 -0.94
CA ILE A 143 6.70 -5.55 0.39
C ILE A 143 5.64 -6.63 0.67
N PHE A 144 4.99 -7.18 -0.35
CA PHE A 144 3.93 -8.19 -0.20
C PHE A 144 4.22 -9.46 -1.00
N SER A 145 4.40 -9.34 -2.33
CA SER A 145 4.52 -10.50 -3.21
C SER A 145 5.68 -11.40 -2.84
N ASP A 146 6.89 -10.85 -2.67
CA ASP A 146 8.07 -11.62 -2.26
C ASP A 146 7.88 -12.35 -0.93
N LEU A 147 7.09 -11.79 -0.01
CA LEU A 147 6.77 -12.46 1.25
C LEU A 147 5.86 -13.67 1.04
N VAL A 148 4.79 -13.52 0.24
CA VAL A 148 3.70 -14.51 0.22
C VAL A 148 3.89 -15.59 -0.83
N VAL A 149 4.51 -15.30 -1.99
CA VAL A 149 4.79 -16.33 -2.99
C VAL A 149 5.79 -17.38 -2.50
N GLN A 150 6.74 -16.99 -1.65
CA GLN A 150 7.67 -17.91 -0.99
C GLN A 150 6.98 -18.89 -0.03
N GLN A 151 5.80 -18.53 0.45
CA GLN A 151 4.96 -19.34 1.33
C GLN A 151 3.89 -20.12 0.57
N GLY A 152 3.91 -20.05 -0.77
CA GLY A 152 2.98 -20.77 -1.62
C GLY A 152 1.62 -20.11 -1.82
N PHE A 153 1.43 -18.85 -1.44
CA PHE A 153 0.19 -18.13 -1.75
C PHE A 153 0.14 -17.76 -3.23
N ALA A 154 -1.04 -17.84 -3.83
CA ALA A 154 -1.35 -17.04 -4.99
C ALA A 154 -1.39 -15.56 -4.57
N TYR A 155 -0.97 -14.66 -5.46
CA TYR A 155 -0.90 -13.23 -5.18
C TYR A 155 -1.50 -12.44 -6.34
N VAL A 156 -2.45 -11.56 -6.04
CA VAL A 156 -3.01 -10.61 -7.01
C VAL A 156 -2.83 -9.18 -6.52
N SER A 157 -2.56 -8.27 -7.43
CA SER A 157 -2.49 -6.83 -7.16
C SER A 157 -3.11 -6.04 -8.29
N THR A 158 -3.51 -4.79 -8.02
CA THR A 158 -4.09 -3.87 -9.00
C THR A 158 -3.58 -2.46 -8.81
N ASN A 159 -3.45 -1.69 -9.88
CA ASN A 159 -3.17 -0.26 -9.81
C ASN A 159 -4.40 0.57 -9.41
N LYS A 160 -5.51 -0.05 -9.04
CA LYS A 160 -6.78 0.60 -8.69
C LYS A 160 -7.40 1.44 -9.83
N GLY A 161 -7.00 1.17 -11.08
CA GLY A 161 -7.41 1.93 -12.27
C GLY A 161 -6.69 3.27 -12.45
N MET A 162 -5.61 3.50 -11.73
CA MET A 162 -4.87 4.75 -11.77
C MET A 162 -3.49 4.56 -12.41
N LEU A 163 -3.07 5.54 -13.22
CA LEU A 163 -1.70 5.55 -13.74
C LEU A 163 -0.69 5.76 -12.62
N ASN A 164 0.50 5.23 -12.85
CA ASN A 164 1.62 5.47 -11.96
C ASN A 164 1.96 6.96 -11.89
N PHE A 165 2.52 7.36 -10.77
CA PHE A 165 3.01 8.71 -10.55
C PHE A 165 4.25 8.99 -11.42
N PHE A 166 4.21 10.03 -12.25
CA PHE A 166 5.34 10.44 -13.09
C PHE A 166 5.37 11.95 -13.30
N PHE A 167 6.53 12.46 -13.75
CA PHE A 167 6.74 13.88 -13.97
C PHE A 167 6.34 14.28 -15.39
N THR A 168 5.67 15.43 -15.52
CA THR A 168 5.30 16.03 -16.78
C THR A 168 5.47 17.55 -16.74
N ALA A 169 5.43 18.20 -17.91
CA ALA A 169 5.45 19.65 -17.99
C ALA A 169 4.14 20.26 -17.50
N ALA A 170 4.23 21.45 -16.91
CA ALA A 170 3.04 22.20 -16.50
C ALA A 170 2.12 22.45 -17.70
N GLY A 171 0.83 22.26 -17.52
CA GLY A 171 -0.20 22.48 -18.56
C GLY A 171 -0.29 21.38 -19.63
N ALA A 172 0.58 20.37 -19.60
CA ALA A 172 0.51 19.26 -20.55
C ALA A 172 -0.69 18.31 -20.27
N ASP A 173 -1.18 18.30 -19.05
CA ASP A 173 -2.31 17.49 -18.60
C ASP A 173 -3.17 18.29 -17.62
N PRO A 174 -4.49 18.42 -17.87
CA PRO A 174 -5.41 19.14 -16.98
C PRO A 174 -5.56 18.49 -15.59
N LEU A 175 -5.16 17.22 -15.43
CA LEU A 175 -5.17 16.50 -14.17
C LEU A 175 -3.82 16.52 -13.44
N ALA A 176 -2.78 17.14 -14.04
CA ALA A 176 -1.48 17.22 -13.41
C ALA A 176 -1.53 17.99 -12.09
N CYS A 177 -0.86 17.48 -11.09
CA CYS A 177 -0.67 18.12 -9.80
C CYS A 177 0.81 18.48 -9.61
N ARG A 178 1.07 19.71 -9.17
CA ARG A 178 2.42 20.24 -9.04
C ARG A 178 3.14 19.62 -7.84
N LEU A 179 4.36 19.16 -8.04
CA LEU A 179 5.30 19.02 -6.94
C LEU A 179 5.68 20.39 -6.40
N SER A 180 6.32 20.40 -5.25
CA SER A 180 6.84 21.65 -4.68
C SER A 180 7.61 22.47 -5.72
N PRO A 181 7.36 23.78 -5.84
CA PRO A 181 8.09 24.68 -6.74
C PRO A 181 9.61 24.67 -6.53
N ARG A 182 10.07 24.22 -5.36
CA ARG A 182 11.50 24.17 -5.01
C ARG A 182 12.22 22.98 -5.63
N VAL A 183 11.52 21.89 -5.92
CA VAL A 183 12.11 20.67 -6.51
C VAL A 183 11.96 20.64 -8.00
N ALA A 184 10.88 21.17 -8.51
CA ALA A 184 10.54 21.05 -9.91
C ALA A 184 10.63 22.41 -10.60
N ALA A 185 11.80 22.76 -11.10
CA ALA A 185 11.91 23.84 -12.10
C ALA A 185 11.04 23.59 -13.35
N THR A 186 10.50 22.38 -13.51
CA THR A 186 9.82 21.93 -14.72
C THR A 186 8.48 21.30 -14.47
N GLY A 187 8.03 21.11 -13.19
CA GLY A 187 7.10 20.11 -13.16
C GLY A 187 5.95 20.09 -12.24
N ALA A 188 4.94 19.55 -12.80
CA ALA A 188 3.84 18.97 -12.09
C ALA A 188 4.06 17.46 -12.00
N ALA A 189 3.70 16.84 -10.90
CA ALA A 189 3.53 15.42 -10.87
C ALA A 189 2.20 15.12 -11.54
N PHE A 190 2.23 14.18 -12.46
CA PHE A 190 1.06 13.76 -13.19
C PHE A 190 0.43 12.56 -12.52
N THR A 191 -0.87 12.62 -12.37
CA THR A 191 -1.65 11.46 -11.98
C THR A 191 -2.96 11.46 -12.75
N HIS A 192 -3.29 10.35 -13.37
CA HIS A 192 -4.51 10.16 -14.13
C HIS A 192 -5.61 9.60 -13.24
N PHE A 193 -6.78 10.17 -13.36
CA PHE A 193 -7.98 9.65 -12.70
C PHE A 193 -8.85 8.87 -13.68
N TYR A 194 -9.87 8.20 -13.16
CA TYR A 194 -10.89 7.63 -14.01
C TYR A 194 -11.51 8.66 -14.94
N ALA A 195 -11.61 8.30 -16.17
CA ALA A 195 -11.66 9.15 -17.32
C ALA A 195 -12.63 10.34 -17.25
N ASN A 196 -13.75 10.23 -16.58
CA ASN A 196 -14.80 11.24 -16.67
C ASN A 196 -15.41 11.64 -15.35
N ASP A 197 -15.02 11.04 -14.22
CA ASP A 197 -15.57 11.38 -12.90
C ASP A 197 -14.52 11.29 -11.79
N ALA A 198 -13.72 12.32 -11.67
CA ALA A 198 -12.72 12.44 -10.63
C ALA A 198 -13.31 12.30 -9.22
N GLY A 199 -14.52 12.78 -8.99
CA GLY A 199 -15.18 12.73 -7.69
C GLY A 199 -15.53 11.32 -7.20
N ASN A 200 -15.54 10.32 -8.07
CA ASN A 200 -15.84 8.94 -7.72
C ASN A 200 -14.61 8.04 -7.70
N SER A 201 -13.44 8.55 -8.06
CA SER A 201 -12.24 7.73 -8.27
C SER A 201 -11.80 6.95 -7.03
N ILE A 202 -11.98 7.48 -5.82
CA ILE A 202 -11.65 6.74 -4.59
C ILE A 202 -12.58 5.52 -4.40
N ARG A 203 -13.85 5.61 -4.77
CA ARG A 203 -14.76 4.45 -4.75
C ARG A 203 -14.34 3.38 -5.75
N GLU A 204 -13.83 3.80 -6.90
CA GLU A 204 -13.31 2.89 -7.91
C GLU A 204 -12.15 2.03 -7.38
N TRP A 205 -11.35 2.51 -6.41
CA TRP A 205 -10.30 1.70 -5.81
C TRP A 205 -10.83 0.42 -5.17
N PHE A 206 -11.99 0.52 -4.52
CA PHE A 206 -12.65 -0.64 -3.89
C PHE A 206 -13.18 -1.58 -4.97
N ARG A 207 -13.87 -1.04 -5.99
CA ARG A 207 -14.39 -1.79 -7.12
C ARG A 207 -13.28 -2.53 -7.85
N ARG A 208 -12.21 -1.85 -8.23
CA ARG A 208 -11.08 -2.44 -8.96
C ARG A 208 -10.34 -3.50 -8.14
N THR A 209 -10.31 -3.36 -6.82
CA THR A 209 -9.73 -4.40 -5.95
C THR A 209 -10.63 -5.64 -5.91
N LEU A 210 -11.95 -5.48 -5.86
CA LEU A 210 -12.90 -6.60 -5.96
C LEU A 210 -12.81 -7.29 -7.32
N GLU A 211 -12.79 -6.55 -8.41
CA GLU A 211 -12.66 -7.09 -9.77
C GLU A 211 -11.33 -7.85 -9.96
N ALA A 212 -10.22 -7.33 -9.44
CA ALA A 212 -8.95 -8.06 -9.47
C ALA A 212 -9.01 -9.36 -8.63
N THR A 213 -9.78 -9.36 -7.54
CA THR A 213 -10.03 -10.57 -6.76
C THR A 213 -10.85 -11.58 -7.54
N ASP A 214 -11.93 -11.13 -8.23
CA ASP A 214 -12.76 -11.99 -9.08
C ASP A 214 -11.95 -12.62 -10.23
N VAL A 215 -11.12 -11.81 -10.88
CA VAL A 215 -10.20 -12.29 -11.93
C VAL A 215 -9.24 -13.34 -11.39
N ALA A 216 -8.67 -13.11 -10.21
CA ALA A 216 -7.77 -14.07 -9.57
C ALA A 216 -8.47 -15.38 -9.22
N GLU A 217 -9.67 -15.33 -8.64
CA GLU A 217 -10.44 -16.53 -8.28
C GLU A 217 -10.80 -17.36 -9.52
N LEU A 218 -11.23 -16.72 -10.62
CA LEU A 218 -11.51 -17.40 -11.89
C LEU A 218 -10.25 -18.05 -12.50
N ALA A 219 -9.11 -17.34 -12.46
CA ALA A 219 -7.86 -17.88 -12.98
C ALA A 219 -7.33 -19.01 -12.10
N ILE A 220 -7.48 -18.94 -10.78
CA ILE A 220 -7.13 -19.97 -9.81
C ILE A 220 -7.95 -21.23 -10.06
N ASP A 221 -9.26 -21.09 -10.21
CA ASP A 221 -10.15 -22.23 -10.50
C ASP A 221 -9.79 -22.89 -11.84
N ALA A 222 -9.54 -22.09 -12.87
CA ALA A 222 -9.13 -22.59 -14.20
C ALA A 222 -7.76 -23.29 -14.21
N HIS A 223 -6.83 -22.91 -13.31
CA HIS A 223 -5.48 -23.45 -13.24
C HIS A 223 -5.37 -24.66 -12.32
N TYR A 224 -6.02 -24.60 -11.14
CA TYR A 224 -5.88 -25.64 -10.12
C TYR A 224 -7.11 -26.55 -9.99
N ASP A 225 -8.18 -26.32 -10.79
CA ASP A 225 -9.48 -27.01 -10.67
C ASP A 225 -10.04 -26.93 -9.23
N ARG A 226 -9.80 -25.77 -8.60
CA ARG A 226 -10.18 -25.52 -7.21
C ARG A 226 -10.11 -24.04 -6.84
N ALA A 227 -11.13 -23.51 -6.18
CA ALA A 227 -11.14 -22.18 -5.60
C ALA A 227 -10.19 -22.05 -4.38
N PRO A 228 -9.71 -20.85 -4.05
CA PRO A 228 -8.92 -20.63 -2.83
C PRO A 228 -9.76 -20.88 -1.58
N GLU A 229 -9.17 -21.53 -0.58
CA GLU A 229 -9.82 -21.79 0.73
C GLU A 229 -9.90 -20.53 1.61
N ARG A 230 -8.95 -19.62 1.40
CA ARG A 230 -8.84 -18.35 2.13
C ARG A 230 -8.37 -17.24 1.22
N VAL A 231 -8.92 -16.04 1.44
CA VAL A 231 -8.54 -14.82 0.74
C VAL A 231 -8.20 -13.73 1.75
N TYR A 232 -6.99 -13.21 1.68
CA TYR A 232 -6.49 -12.17 2.58
C TYR A 232 -6.22 -10.88 1.84
N LEU A 233 -6.44 -9.74 2.51
CA LEU A 233 -6.04 -8.42 2.03
C LEU A 233 -4.75 -7.97 2.69
N MET A 234 -3.83 -7.40 1.91
CA MET A 234 -2.67 -6.67 2.41
C MET A 234 -2.60 -5.31 1.71
N GLY A 235 -2.57 -4.21 2.46
CA GLY A 235 -2.54 -2.89 1.84
C GLY A 235 -1.72 -1.89 2.63
N ILE A 236 -1.05 -0.98 1.90
CA ILE A 236 -0.26 0.11 2.48
C ILE A 236 -0.86 1.46 2.09
N SER A 237 -0.87 2.44 3.01
CA SER A 237 -1.30 3.81 2.72
C SER A 237 -2.75 3.86 2.15
N ASN A 238 -2.95 4.34 0.93
CA ASN A 238 -4.24 4.25 0.25
C ASN A 238 -4.74 2.80 0.12
N GLY A 239 -3.83 1.83 0.00
CA GLY A 239 -4.17 0.41 0.00
C GLY A 239 -4.66 -0.06 1.37
N GLY A 240 -4.07 0.42 2.46
CA GLY A 240 -4.55 0.15 3.82
C GLY A 240 -5.97 0.69 4.04
N HIS A 241 -6.29 1.87 3.49
CA HIS A 241 -7.66 2.38 3.46
C HIS A 241 -8.64 1.43 2.74
N VAL A 242 -8.22 0.90 1.57
CA VAL A 242 -9.02 -0.09 0.83
C VAL A 242 -9.25 -1.34 1.66
N VAL A 243 -8.22 -1.85 2.36
CA VAL A 243 -8.36 -3.00 3.27
C VAL A 243 -9.41 -2.74 4.34
N ARG A 244 -9.33 -1.60 5.05
CA ARG A 244 -10.32 -1.20 6.07
C ARG A 244 -11.74 -1.21 5.51
N ARG A 245 -11.91 -0.61 4.33
CA ARG A 245 -13.22 -0.47 3.68
C ARG A 245 -13.80 -1.81 3.22
N LEU A 246 -13.00 -2.64 2.56
CA LEU A 246 -13.47 -3.92 2.04
C LEU A 246 -13.79 -4.93 3.16
N LEU A 247 -13.10 -4.88 4.30
CA LEU A 247 -13.45 -5.71 5.45
C LEU A 247 -14.76 -5.29 6.13
N ALA A 248 -15.22 -4.06 5.89
CA ALA A 248 -16.53 -3.59 6.32
C ALA A 248 -17.61 -3.91 5.28
N GLU A 249 -17.38 -3.58 4.00
CA GLU A 249 -18.41 -3.62 2.95
C GLU A 249 -18.56 -5.00 2.26
N ALA A 250 -17.47 -5.75 2.15
CA ALA A 250 -17.45 -7.05 1.46
C ALA A 250 -16.91 -8.18 2.37
N PRO A 251 -17.44 -8.35 3.60
CA PRO A 251 -16.84 -9.26 4.58
C PRO A 251 -16.94 -10.74 4.20
N THR A 252 -17.78 -11.10 3.25
CA THR A 252 -17.91 -12.48 2.75
C THR A 252 -16.80 -12.85 1.74
N ARG A 253 -16.10 -11.86 1.20
CA ARG A 253 -15.07 -12.06 0.19
C ARG A 253 -13.68 -12.26 0.79
N PHE A 254 -13.46 -11.84 2.03
CA PHE A 254 -12.15 -11.83 2.66
C PHE A 254 -12.20 -12.45 4.05
N ASP A 255 -11.18 -13.20 4.42
CA ASP A 255 -11.06 -13.86 5.72
C ASP A 255 -10.38 -12.95 6.77
N GLY A 256 -9.56 -12.00 6.34
CA GLY A 256 -8.89 -11.03 7.19
C GLY A 256 -7.99 -10.08 6.40
N GLY A 257 -7.42 -9.10 7.08
CA GLY A 257 -6.56 -8.11 6.44
C GLY A 257 -5.43 -7.57 7.29
N LEU A 258 -4.36 -7.16 6.60
CA LEU A 258 -3.28 -6.34 7.12
C LEU A 258 -3.40 -4.93 6.54
N ASP A 259 -3.55 -3.96 7.42
CA ASP A 259 -3.53 -2.55 7.14
C ASP A 259 -2.17 -1.96 7.59
N TRP A 260 -1.36 -1.56 6.64
CA TRP A 260 -0.08 -0.93 6.90
C TRP A 260 -0.20 0.57 6.59
N GLU A 261 -0.27 1.38 7.65
CA GLU A 261 -0.35 2.86 7.57
C GLU A 261 -1.48 3.38 6.68
N GLY A 262 -2.68 2.78 6.82
CA GLY A 262 -3.82 3.17 6.00
C GLY A 262 -4.28 4.59 6.25
N VAL A 263 -4.68 5.27 5.16
CA VAL A 263 -5.33 6.58 5.24
C VAL A 263 -6.66 6.44 5.98
N PHE A 264 -6.95 7.36 6.90
CA PHE A 264 -8.25 7.45 7.55
C PHE A 264 -9.06 8.61 6.98
N TRP A 265 -10.30 8.31 6.64
CA TRP A 265 -11.27 9.27 6.16
C TRP A 265 -12.47 9.32 7.10
N SER A 266 -12.74 10.51 7.62
CA SER A 266 -13.97 10.82 8.34
C SER A 266 -14.60 12.10 7.77
N THR A 267 -15.92 12.11 7.64
CA THR A 267 -16.65 13.29 7.13
C THR A 267 -16.51 14.50 8.05
N GLY A 268 -16.38 14.27 9.35
CA GLY A 268 -16.17 15.30 10.35
C GLY A 268 -14.73 15.70 10.59
N GLY A 269 -13.80 14.92 10.07
CA GLY A 269 -12.40 14.90 10.45
C GLY A 269 -12.14 13.93 11.62
N PRO A 270 -10.91 13.45 11.75
CA PRO A 270 -9.76 13.80 10.93
C PRO A 270 -9.79 13.21 9.53
N ASN A 271 -9.09 13.82 8.60
CA ASN A 271 -8.76 13.30 7.28
C ASN A 271 -7.60 14.08 6.65
N ILE A 272 -7.00 13.53 5.62
CA ILE A 272 -5.79 14.05 4.96
C ILE A 272 -5.96 15.49 4.41
N LEU A 273 -7.17 15.91 4.05
CA LEU A 273 -7.46 17.26 3.55
C LEU A 273 -7.60 18.32 4.68
N ILE A 274 -7.54 17.89 5.94
CA ILE A 274 -7.40 18.78 7.08
C ILE A 274 -5.92 18.96 7.42
N ASP A 275 -5.16 17.88 7.41
CA ASP A 275 -3.77 17.85 7.90
C ASP A 275 -2.80 18.53 6.94
N LEU A 276 -2.81 18.11 5.67
CA LEU A 276 -1.86 18.56 4.66
C LEU A 276 -1.90 20.07 4.40
N PRO A 277 -3.06 20.74 4.23
CA PRO A 277 -3.10 22.18 4.03
C PRO A 277 -2.50 22.97 5.19
N VAL A 278 -2.62 22.48 6.44
CA VAL A 278 -1.97 23.14 7.59
C VAL A 278 -0.46 23.04 7.49
N ALA A 279 0.08 21.88 7.13
CA ALA A 279 1.51 21.69 6.93
C ALA A 279 2.02 22.59 5.80
N LEU A 280 1.31 22.66 4.67
CA LEU A 280 1.67 23.48 3.51
C LEU A 280 1.67 24.98 3.84
N ARG A 281 0.61 25.50 4.52
CA ARG A 281 0.54 26.92 4.90
C ARG A 281 1.68 27.36 5.79
N ASN A 282 2.18 26.48 6.63
CA ASN A 282 3.22 26.80 7.58
C ASN A 282 4.63 26.45 7.09
N TRP A 283 4.76 25.75 5.96
CA TRP A 283 6.05 25.28 5.48
C TRP A 283 7.05 26.40 5.20
N ASP A 284 6.65 27.45 4.47
CA ASP A 284 7.53 28.57 4.15
C ASP A 284 7.97 29.35 5.39
N GLY A 285 7.07 29.54 6.36
CA GLY A 285 7.39 30.14 7.64
C GLY A 285 8.40 29.33 8.45
N TYR A 286 8.28 27.99 8.40
CA TYR A 286 9.24 27.09 9.02
C TYR A 286 10.62 27.19 8.37
N VAL A 287 10.68 27.17 7.05
CA VAL A 287 11.95 27.36 6.30
C VAL A 287 12.59 28.72 6.61
N THR A 288 11.81 29.79 6.57
CA THR A 288 12.29 31.15 6.86
C THR A 288 12.82 31.30 8.29
N SER A 289 12.30 30.52 9.23
CA SER A 289 12.79 30.48 10.62
C SER A 289 14.14 29.76 10.77
N GLY A 290 14.76 29.29 9.67
CA GLY A 290 15.94 28.43 9.73
C GLY A 290 15.63 27.00 10.23
N LEU A 291 14.41 26.54 9.99
CA LEU A 291 13.90 25.24 10.43
C LEU A 291 13.93 25.11 11.98
N SER A 292 13.54 26.17 12.67
CA SER A 292 13.50 26.19 14.13
C SER A 292 12.32 25.39 14.68
N ALA A 293 12.60 24.39 15.50
CA ALA A 293 11.59 23.55 16.16
C ALA A 293 10.64 24.34 17.08
N THR A 294 11.02 25.55 17.50
CA THR A 294 10.24 26.42 18.37
C THR A 294 9.56 27.57 17.62
N SER A 295 9.70 27.65 16.29
CA SER A 295 9.03 28.66 15.50
C SER A 295 7.50 28.49 15.55
N PRO A 296 6.73 29.58 15.43
CA PRO A 296 5.28 29.48 15.35
C PRO A 296 4.80 28.52 14.26
N ALA A 297 5.49 28.51 13.12
CA ALA A 297 5.19 27.61 12.01
C ALA A 297 5.40 26.12 12.37
N SER A 298 6.53 25.79 13.02
CA SER A 298 6.77 24.43 13.52
C SER A 298 5.71 24.00 14.53
N LEU A 299 5.39 24.87 15.46
CA LEU A 299 4.37 24.59 16.47
C LEU A 299 2.98 24.37 15.84
N ALA A 300 2.63 25.13 14.80
CA ALA A 300 1.37 24.95 14.06
C ALA A 300 1.32 23.61 13.32
N ILE A 301 2.41 23.21 12.64
CA ILE A 301 2.50 21.90 11.97
C ILE A 301 2.35 20.77 13.00
N ARG A 302 3.03 20.87 14.14
CA ARG A 302 2.93 19.87 15.21
C ARG A 302 1.53 19.82 15.85
N ALA A 303 0.90 20.98 16.03
CA ALA A 303 -0.48 21.05 16.53
C ALA A 303 -1.50 20.41 15.57
N ALA A 304 -1.17 20.35 14.26
CA ALA A 304 -1.93 19.60 13.27
C ALA A 304 -1.61 18.08 13.29
N GLY A 305 -0.92 17.60 14.33
CA GLY A 305 -0.68 16.17 14.56
C GLY A 305 0.62 15.61 13.99
N TYR A 306 1.39 16.40 13.25
CA TYR A 306 2.66 15.94 12.67
C TYR A 306 3.71 15.62 13.74
N PRO A 307 4.52 14.58 13.54
CA PRO A 307 5.64 14.27 14.44
C PRO A 307 6.71 15.37 14.36
N PRO A 308 7.66 15.42 15.30
CA PRO A 308 8.77 16.38 15.23
C PRO A 308 9.58 16.18 13.96
N ASP A 309 10.13 17.30 13.41
CA ASP A 309 11.10 17.18 12.33
C ASP A 309 12.43 16.64 12.83
N ILE A 310 13.10 15.86 12.00
CA ILE A 310 14.45 15.31 12.27
C ILE A 310 15.39 15.61 11.12
N ARG A 311 16.68 15.51 11.39
CA ARG A 311 17.75 15.73 10.42
C ARG A 311 18.42 14.43 10.02
N ALA A 312 18.82 14.35 8.76
CA ALA A 312 19.69 13.29 8.27
C ALA A 312 21.03 13.32 9.04
N THR A 313 21.58 12.15 9.35
CA THR A 313 22.83 12.02 10.10
C THR A 313 23.73 10.95 9.45
N PRO A 314 24.91 11.31 8.91
CA PRO A 314 25.35 12.69 8.61
C PRO A 314 24.43 13.39 7.62
N PRO A 315 24.44 14.71 7.55
CA PRO A 315 23.67 15.42 6.52
C PRO A 315 24.03 14.90 5.13
N THR A 316 23.01 14.55 4.37
CA THR A 316 23.23 14.21 2.96
C THR A 316 23.51 15.49 2.16
N PRO A 317 24.37 15.44 1.13
CA PRO A 317 24.48 16.54 0.18
C PRO A 317 23.08 16.91 -0.35
N ALA A 318 22.87 18.19 -0.62
CA ALA A 318 21.64 18.65 -1.26
C ALA A 318 21.36 17.80 -2.50
N ASN A 319 20.16 17.24 -2.58
CA ASN A 319 19.70 16.43 -3.70
C ASN A 319 18.29 16.86 -4.11
N THR A 320 17.72 16.24 -5.14
CA THR A 320 16.37 16.57 -5.62
C THR A 320 15.27 16.35 -4.59
N PHE A 321 15.51 15.52 -3.57
CA PHE A 321 14.53 15.22 -2.51
C PHE A 321 14.69 16.15 -1.30
N SER A 322 15.88 16.64 -1.04
CA SER A 322 16.17 17.53 0.07
C SER A 322 17.25 18.54 -0.34
N PRO A 323 16.89 19.60 -1.10
CA PRO A 323 17.86 20.53 -1.62
C PRO A 323 18.45 21.49 -0.57
N LEU A 324 17.83 21.62 0.61
CA LEU A 324 18.26 22.60 1.60
C LEU A 324 19.14 21.99 2.69
N VAL A 325 18.64 21.08 3.52
CA VAL A 325 19.36 20.69 4.76
C VAL A 325 19.15 19.24 5.21
N GLY A 326 18.47 18.39 4.45
CA GLY A 326 18.20 17.01 4.88
C GLY A 326 17.25 16.92 6.08
N SER A 327 16.16 17.69 6.06
CA SER A 327 15.04 17.61 7.00
C SER A 327 14.00 16.59 6.51
N LEU A 328 13.43 15.81 7.42
CA LEU A 328 12.39 14.84 7.09
C LEU A 328 11.11 15.55 6.57
N TRP A 329 10.74 16.66 7.21
CA TRP A 329 9.61 17.48 6.73
C TRP A 329 9.88 18.08 5.36
N GLU A 330 11.11 18.56 5.10
CA GLU A 330 11.49 19.06 3.78
C GLU A 330 11.31 18.00 2.70
N THR A 331 11.75 16.78 2.99
CA THR A 331 11.64 15.66 2.07
C THR A 331 10.17 15.36 1.74
N HIS A 332 9.26 15.44 2.73
CA HIS A 332 7.83 15.24 2.51
C HIS A 332 7.15 16.45 1.86
N ALA A 333 7.51 17.68 2.25
CA ALA A 333 6.99 18.89 1.63
C ALA A 333 7.31 18.94 0.13
N ASN A 334 8.52 18.53 -0.24
CA ASN A 334 8.96 18.55 -1.63
C ASN A 334 8.35 17.45 -2.50
N ASN A 335 8.02 16.28 -1.93
CA ASN A 335 7.65 15.11 -2.73
C ASN A 335 6.21 14.64 -2.54
N TYR A 336 5.55 15.04 -1.44
CA TYR A 336 4.25 14.46 -1.10
C TYR A 336 3.18 15.45 -0.68
N TRP A 337 3.47 16.45 0.17
CA TRP A 337 2.40 17.24 0.79
C TRP A 337 1.55 17.98 -0.23
N ASP A 338 2.19 18.72 -1.14
CA ASP A 338 1.46 19.52 -2.14
C ASP A 338 0.74 18.63 -3.15
N VAL A 339 1.47 17.72 -3.78
CA VAL A 339 0.90 16.84 -4.79
C VAL A 339 -0.22 15.96 -4.22
N THR A 340 -0.07 15.46 -3.00
CA THR A 340 -1.10 14.64 -2.36
C THR A 340 -2.36 15.47 -2.06
N THR A 341 -2.19 16.70 -1.56
CA THR A 341 -3.32 17.62 -1.34
C THR A 341 -4.05 17.92 -2.65
N CYS A 342 -3.31 18.28 -3.69
CA CYS A 342 -3.87 18.56 -5.02
C CYS A 342 -4.67 17.36 -5.55
N VAL A 343 -4.09 16.16 -5.52
CA VAL A 343 -4.75 14.96 -6.02
C VAL A 343 -6.04 14.68 -5.25
N PHE A 344 -6.00 14.72 -3.94
CA PHE A 344 -7.20 14.43 -3.14
C PHE A 344 -8.26 15.53 -3.23
N VAL A 345 -7.85 16.81 -3.33
CA VAL A 345 -8.80 17.88 -3.60
C VAL A 345 -9.53 17.62 -4.93
N ARG A 346 -8.81 17.28 -6.00
CA ARG A 346 -9.41 16.95 -7.29
C ARG A 346 -10.34 15.75 -7.24
N LEU A 347 -10.00 14.73 -6.46
CA LEU A 347 -10.82 13.52 -6.31
C LEU A 347 -12.11 13.77 -5.55
N VAL A 348 -12.09 14.57 -4.49
CA VAL A 348 -13.25 14.71 -3.59
C VAL A 348 -13.98 16.05 -3.72
N ASP A 349 -13.30 17.09 -4.19
CA ASP A 349 -13.85 18.43 -4.39
C ASP A 349 -13.50 19.01 -5.79
N PRO A 350 -13.97 18.42 -6.87
CA PRO A 350 -13.63 18.83 -8.23
C PRO A 350 -14.08 20.26 -8.58
N LEU A 351 -14.90 20.89 -7.72
CA LEU A 351 -15.30 22.30 -7.89
C LEU A 351 -14.33 23.29 -7.26
N TYR A 352 -13.31 22.81 -6.54
CA TYR A 352 -12.25 23.67 -6.05
C TYR A 352 -11.25 23.96 -7.19
N PRO A 353 -11.04 25.26 -7.55
CA PRO A 353 -10.14 25.61 -8.64
C PRO A 353 -8.69 25.40 -8.21
N VAL A 354 -8.10 24.30 -8.59
CA VAL A 354 -6.65 24.09 -8.45
C VAL A 354 -5.97 24.71 -9.64
N ASP A 355 -5.26 25.85 -9.44
CA ASP A 355 -4.49 26.47 -10.51
C ASP A 355 -3.19 25.69 -10.74
N GLN A 356 -3.03 25.21 -11.97
CA GLN A 356 -1.85 24.47 -12.40
C GLN A 356 -0.94 25.26 -13.32
N LEU A 357 -1.41 26.41 -13.81
CA LEU A 357 -0.75 27.15 -14.87
C LEU A 357 0.20 28.21 -14.33
N ASP A 358 0.06 28.60 -13.06
CA ASP A 358 1.02 29.51 -12.43
C ASP A 358 2.10 28.75 -11.64
N PRO A 359 3.29 28.55 -12.22
CA PRO A 359 4.38 27.86 -11.54
C PRO A 359 4.98 28.71 -10.41
N LEU A 360 4.61 29.98 -10.28
CA LEU A 360 5.08 30.91 -9.25
C LEU A 360 4.03 31.10 -8.15
N ALA A 361 2.78 30.81 -8.42
CA ALA A 361 1.78 30.81 -7.36
C ALA A 361 2.19 29.74 -6.34
N ALA A 362 2.21 30.12 -5.08
CA ALA A 362 2.16 29.15 -4.01
C ALA A 362 0.96 28.23 -4.30
N SER A 363 1.11 26.94 -4.04
CA SER A 363 0.04 25.97 -4.29
C SER A 363 -1.28 26.48 -3.71
N ASP A 364 -2.32 26.60 -4.53
CA ASP A 364 -3.67 26.96 -4.05
C ASP A 364 -4.20 25.94 -3.05
N THR A 365 -3.65 24.73 -3.05
CA THR A 365 -4.02 23.67 -2.14
C THR A 365 -3.65 23.97 -0.68
N LYS A 366 -2.65 24.82 -0.43
CA LYS A 366 -2.32 25.28 0.92
C LYS A 366 -3.47 26.04 1.58
N ASP A 367 -4.29 26.72 0.78
CA ASP A 367 -5.42 27.55 1.25
C ASP A 367 -6.73 26.74 1.30
N TYR A 368 -6.69 25.46 0.92
CA TYR A 368 -7.85 24.58 0.99
C TYR A 368 -8.33 24.42 2.42
N ASP A 369 -9.59 24.74 2.66
CA ASP A 369 -10.26 24.58 3.96
C ASP A 369 -11.39 23.56 3.85
N TYR A 370 -11.07 22.30 4.18
CA TYR A 370 -12.02 21.21 4.16
C TYR A 370 -13.25 21.49 5.05
N LEU A 371 -13.04 22.01 6.26
CA LEU A 371 -14.13 22.21 7.23
C LEU A 371 -15.09 23.31 6.78
N ALA A 372 -14.59 24.40 6.20
CA ALA A 372 -15.42 25.45 5.63
C ALA A 372 -16.18 24.98 4.38
N ARG A 373 -15.58 24.10 3.58
CA ARG A 373 -16.18 23.57 2.35
C ARG A 373 -17.10 22.38 2.58
N ARG A 374 -16.98 21.71 3.73
CA ARG A 374 -17.78 20.55 4.11
C ARG A 374 -19.25 20.93 4.31
N LYS A 375 -20.02 20.90 3.24
CA LYS A 375 -21.47 21.17 3.28
C LYS A 375 -22.27 19.89 2.98
N PRO A 376 -23.50 19.75 3.57
CA PRO A 376 -24.28 18.51 3.48
C PRO A 376 -24.57 18.02 2.06
N PHE A 377 -24.72 18.95 1.11
CA PHE A 377 -25.09 18.62 -0.27
C PHE A 377 -23.93 18.65 -1.26
N HIS A 378 -22.69 18.78 -0.78
CA HIS A 378 -21.52 18.86 -1.65
C HIS A 378 -20.44 17.85 -1.23
N LEU A 379 -19.59 18.22 -0.28
CA LEU A 379 -18.38 17.45 0.06
C LEU A 379 -18.68 16.31 1.02
N SER A 380 -19.58 16.50 2.00
CA SER A 380 -19.90 15.45 2.98
C SER A 380 -20.40 14.14 2.37
N PRO A 381 -21.31 14.14 1.38
CA PRO A 381 -21.72 12.89 0.75
C PRO A 381 -20.59 12.18 0.00
N ARG A 382 -19.69 12.92 -0.66
CA ARG A 382 -18.55 12.36 -1.40
C ARG A 382 -17.54 11.69 -0.44
N VAL A 383 -17.19 12.37 0.62
CA VAL A 383 -16.31 11.79 1.65
C VAL A 383 -17.01 10.66 2.40
N GLY A 384 -18.31 10.76 2.67
CA GLY A 384 -19.09 9.70 3.29
C GLY A 384 -19.09 8.38 2.51
N GLN A 385 -18.98 8.45 1.18
CA GLN A 385 -18.88 7.25 0.33
C GLN A 385 -17.55 6.50 0.49
N VAL A 386 -16.52 7.14 1.02
CA VAL A 386 -15.18 6.58 1.19
C VAL A 386 -14.71 6.55 2.64
N ALA A 387 -15.44 7.19 3.55
CA ALA A 387 -15.12 7.21 4.97
C ALA A 387 -15.13 5.79 5.56
N THR A 388 -14.28 5.57 6.55
CA THR A 388 -14.24 4.34 7.35
C THR A 388 -14.63 4.70 8.78
N ASP A 389 -15.71 4.08 9.26
CA ASP A 389 -16.28 4.31 10.60
C ASP A 389 -15.82 3.28 11.64
N GLY A 390 -14.93 2.37 11.25
CA GLY A 390 -14.42 1.30 12.09
C GLY A 390 -15.33 0.07 12.20
N ASP A 391 -16.45 0.01 11.49
CA ASP A 391 -17.38 -1.13 11.51
C ASP A 391 -16.88 -2.31 10.67
N ILE A 392 -15.65 -2.76 10.96
CA ILE A 392 -15.08 -3.95 10.34
C ILE A 392 -15.82 -5.22 10.78
N ALA A 393 -16.00 -6.16 9.84
CA ALA A 393 -16.66 -7.44 10.11
C ALA A 393 -15.72 -8.66 10.04
N ARG A 394 -14.44 -8.43 9.79
CA ARG A 394 -13.38 -9.45 9.76
C ARG A 394 -12.16 -9.00 10.55
N ARG A 395 -11.30 -9.98 10.89
CA ARG A 395 -10.06 -9.75 11.64
C ARG A 395 -9.12 -8.83 10.87
N LEU A 396 -8.64 -7.80 11.53
CA LEU A 396 -7.75 -6.80 10.97
C LEU A 396 -6.58 -6.55 11.92
N ILE A 397 -5.38 -6.50 11.37
CA ILE A 397 -4.22 -5.98 12.09
C ILE A 397 -3.76 -4.70 11.39
N THR A 398 -3.66 -3.62 12.15
CA THR A 398 -3.11 -2.34 11.68
C THR A 398 -1.72 -2.13 12.26
N VAL A 399 -0.77 -1.73 11.42
CA VAL A 399 0.58 -1.34 11.80
C VAL A 399 0.84 0.08 11.32
N GLN A 400 1.28 0.98 12.21
CA GLN A 400 1.52 2.39 11.89
C GLN A 400 2.81 2.88 12.53
N GLY A 401 3.60 3.67 11.77
CA GLY A 401 4.79 4.34 12.28
C GLY A 401 4.46 5.62 13.05
N THR A 402 5.20 5.88 14.14
CA THR A 402 4.97 7.10 14.94
C THR A 402 5.53 8.36 14.32
N MET A 403 6.52 8.23 13.43
CA MET A 403 7.15 9.33 12.69
C MET A 403 6.60 9.48 11.27
N ASP A 404 5.39 8.98 11.04
CA ASP A 404 4.70 9.17 9.76
C ASP A 404 4.41 10.65 9.53
N THR A 405 5.15 11.24 8.60
CA THR A 405 5.08 12.65 8.20
C THR A 405 4.18 12.91 7.00
N LEU A 406 3.57 11.87 6.46
CA LEU A 406 2.52 11.99 5.44
C LEU A 406 1.12 11.82 6.05
N LEU A 407 0.98 10.83 6.91
CA LEU A 407 -0.26 10.45 7.57
C LEU A 407 -0.07 10.51 9.10
N PRO A 408 -0.19 11.69 9.72
CA PRO A 408 0.04 11.84 11.16
C PRO A 408 -0.69 10.77 11.98
N ILE A 409 0.05 10.01 12.78
CA ILE A 409 -0.48 8.83 13.50
C ILE A 409 -1.73 9.14 14.32
N VAL A 410 -1.81 10.36 14.88
CA VAL A 410 -2.95 10.80 15.72
C VAL A 410 -4.25 10.91 14.94
N HIS A 411 -4.16 11.21 13.64
CA HIS A 411 -5.31 11.42 12.75
C HIS A 411 -5.62 10.23 11.85
N HIS A 412 -4.69 9.29 11.70
CA HIS A 412 -4.87 8.13 10.83
C HIS A 412 -4.93 6.82 11.60
N GLY A 413 -3.83 6.33 12.14
CA GLY A 413 -3.81 5.05 12.86
C GLY A 413 -4.60 5.07 14.16
N ARG A 414 -4.34 6.07 15.02
CA ARG A 414 -5.02 6.21 16.32
C ARG A 414 -6.50 6.54 16.15
N ALA A 415 -6.83 7.44 15.22
CA ALA A 415 -8.22 7.80 14.95
C ALA A 415 -9.03 6.61 14.41
N PHE A 416 -8.45 5.80 13.52
CA PHE A 416 -9.11 4.60 13.03
C PHE A 416 -9.30 3.56 14.13
N ARG A 417 -8.28 3.33 14.96
CA ARG A 417 -8.38 2.43 16.12
C ARG A 417 -9.51 2.87 17.06
N ASP A 418 -9.62 4.17 17.32
CA ASP A 418 -10.66 4.72 18.18
C ASP A 418 -12.06 4.57 17.52
N ALA A 419 -12.16 4.72 16.20
CA ALA A 419 -13.37 4.43 15.44
C ALA A 419 -13.80 2.94 15.57
N VAL A 420 -12.85 2.01 15.43
CA VAL A 420 -13.12 0.56 15.62
C VAL A 420 -13.64 0.26 17.03
N VAL A 421 -13.06 0.89 18.05
CA VAL A 421 -13.54 0.75 19.45
C VAL A 421 -14.96 1.32 19.59
N THR A 422 -15.22 2.48 19.01
CA THR A 422 -16.53 3.14 19.03
C THR A 422 -17.60 2.30 18.33
N ALA A 423 -17.24 1.65 17.21
CA ALA A 423 -18.11 0.72 16.48
C ALA A 423 -18.33 -0.63 17.22
N GLY A 424 -17.71 -0.85 18.38
CA GLY A 424 -17.81 -2.11 19.13
C GLY A 424 -17.06 -3.28 18.48
N ARG A 425 -16.08 -3.02 17.62
CA ARG A 425 -15.33 -4.03 16.85
C ARG A 425 -13.94 -4.34 17.40
N ALA A 426 -13.59 -3.85 18.57
CA ALA A 426 -12.26 -4.01 19.18
C ALA A 426 -11.76 -5.47 19.26
N SER A 427 -12.66 -6.46 19.40
CA SER A 427 -12.31 -7.87 19.40
C SER A 427 -11.78 -8.39 18.05
N LEU A 428 -12.11 -7.72 16.95
CA LEU A 428 -11.67 -8.04 15.60
C LEU A 428 -10.41 -7.27 15.18
N HIS A 429 -9.88 -6.41 16.03
CA HIS A 429 -8.77 -5.52 15.68
C HIS A 429 -7.56 -5.69 16.59
N ARG A 430 -6.36 -5.60 16.00
CA ARG A 430 -5.10 -5.37 16.71
C ARG A 430 -4.40 -4.19 16.08
N TYR A 431 -3.81 -3.34 16.94
CA TYR A 431 -3.16 -2.10 16.54
C TYR A 431 -1.75 -2.01 17.10
N TYR A 432 -0.76 -1.91 16.23
CA TYR A 432 0.65 -1.85 16.59
C TYR A 432 1.28 -0.56 16.12
N GLU A 433 1.86 0.22 17.05
CA GLU A 433 2.61 1.43 16.73
C GLU A 433 4.11 1.11 16.71
N VAL A 434 4.78 1.37 15.59
CA VAL A 434 6.22 1.22 15.45
C VAL A 434 6.88 2.55 15.79
N GLN A 435 7.55 2.62 16.93
CA GLN A 435 8.22 3.84 17.37
C GLN A 435 9.35 4.19 16.41
N ASN A 436 9.44 5.47 16.03
CA ASN A 436 10.31 5.99 14.98
C ASN A 436 10.01 5.51 13.54
N GLY A 437 8.96 4.71 13.30
CA GLY A 437 8.56 4.32 11.95
C GLY A 437 8.06 5.51 11.13
N ASN A 438 8.42 5.58 9.83
CA ASN A 438 8.00 6.62 8.90
C ASN A 438 7.40 6.01 7.63
N HIS A 439 6.40 6.71 7.06
CA HIS A 439 5.64 6.26 5.89
C HIS A 439 6.49 5.80 4.70
N ILE A 440 7.59 6.47 4.46
CA ILE A 440 8.52 6.16 3.37
C ILE A 440 9.79 5.56 3.96
N GLU A 441 9.86 4.25 4.06
CA GLU A 441 10.97 3.54 4.71
C GLU A 441 12.32 3.75 4.02
N ARG A 442 12.30 3.99 2.70
CA ARG A 442 13.50 4.31 1.93
C ARG A 442 14.25 5.52 2.47
N TYR A 443 13.58 6.43 3.17
CA TYR A 443 14.20 7.62 3.74
C TYR A 443 15.18 7.34 4.87
N ARG A 444 15.05 6.19 5.53
CA ARG A 444 16.00 5.75 6.53
C ARG A 444 17.40 5.50 5.98
N GLN A 445 17.53 5.20 4.68
CA GLN A 445 18.71 4.63 4.06
C GLN A 445 19.37 5.56 3.01
N THR A 446 19.98 4.97 2.00
CA THR A 446 20.86 5.60 1.00
C THR A 446 20.30 6.87 0.34
N CYS A 447 18.99 6.96 0.16
CA CYS A 447 18.38 8.16 -0.39
C CYS A 447 18.63 9.38 0.50
N CYS A 448 18.43 9.25 1.80
CA CYS A 448 18.16 10.40 2.64
C CYS A 448 18.78 10.33 4.04
N ASN A 449 19.24 9.17 4.46
CA ASN A 449 20.06 8.92 5.65
C ASN A 449 19.44 9.38 6.99
N PHE A 450 18.11 9.20 7.14
CA PHE A 450 17.43 9.42 8.43
C PHE A 450 17.56 8.18 9.30
N VAL A 451 18.76 7.90 9.78
CA VAL A 451 19.11 6.69 10.55
C VAL A 451 18.38 6.55 11.89
N GLN A 452 17.74 7.63 12.35
CA GLN A 452 16.90 7.62 13.54
C GLN A 452 15.58 6.88 13.30
N LEU A 453 15.14 6.77 12.03
CA LEU A 453 13.90 6.10 11.68
C LEU A 453 14.01 4.58 11.86
N GLU A 454 12.89 3.94 12.15
CA GLU A 454 12.75 2.48 12.23
C GLU A 454 12.05 1.94 10.97
N LEU A 455 12.33 0.71 10.59
CA LEU A 455 11.62 0.04 9.51
C LEU A 455 10.32 -0.56 10.02
N ILE A 456 9.24 -0.33 9.32
CA ILE A 456 7.90 -0.88 9.62
C ILE A 456 7.73 -2.25 8.98
N GLN A 457 8.33 -2.49 7.81
CA GLN A 457 8.19 -3.72 7.03
C GLN A 457 8.37 -5.01 7.85
N PRO A 458 9.39 -5.19 8.70
CA PRO A 458 9.53 -6.40 9.50
C PRO A 458 8.34 -6.64 10.45
N HIS A 459 7.79 -5.56 11.00
CA HIS A 459 6.64 -5.62 11.90
C HIS A 459 5.34 -5.90 11.15
N ALA A 460 5.17 -5.33 9.96
CA ALA A 460 4.04 -5.60 9.07
C ALA A 460 4.05 -7.07 8.60
N HIS A 461 5.22 -7.60 8.22
CA HIS A 461 5.36 -9.02 7.87
C HIS A 461 5.06 -9.93 9.06
N ARG A 462 5.55 -9.58 10.26
CA ARG A 462 5.21 -10.34 11.48
C ARG A 462 3.70 -10.26 11.79
N ALA A 463 3.10 -9.11 11.62
CA ALA A 463 1.66 -8.91 11.81
C ALA A 463 0.83 -9.76 10.86
N PHE A 464 1.27 -9.91 9.60
CA PHE A 464 0.61 -10.82 8.66
C PHE A 464 0.65 -12.28 9.12
N GLN A 465 1.80 -12.77 9.61
CA GLN A 465 1.88 -14.13 10.17
C GLN A 465 0.94 -14.31 11.38
N LEU A 466 0.86 -13.31 12.24
CA LEU A 466 -0.07 -13.31 13.37
C LEU A 466 -1.54 -13.29 12.92
N LEU A 467 -1.84 -12.60 11.82
CA LEU A 467 -3.18 -12.60 11.23
C LEU A 467 -3.56 -14.00 10.72
N LEU A 468 -2.64 -14.69 10.03
CA LEU A 468 -2.87 -16.07 9.56
C LEU A 468 -3.18 -16.99 10.74
N ASP A 469 -2.37 -16.95 11.79
CA ASP A 469 -2.57 -17.74 13.00
C ASP A 469 -3.93 -17.43 13.64
N TRP A 470 -4.31 -16.18 13.66
CA TRP A 470 -5.58 -15.74 14.22
C TRP A 470 -6.77 -16.23 13.40
N VAL A 471 -6.70 -16.12 12.08
CA VAL A 471 -7.79 -16.52 11.17
C VAL A 471 -7.90 -18.05 11.08
N GLU A 472 -6.78 -18.73 10.91
CA GLU A 472 -6.78 -20.17 10.57
C GLU A 472 -6.81 -21.07 11.80
N ARG A 473 -6.17 -20.64 12.87
CA ARG A 473 -5.99 -21.46 14.08
C ARG A 473 -6.72 -20.91 15.31
N GLY A 474 -7.34 -19.74 15.20
CA GLY A 474 -7.99 -19.06 16.32
C GLY A 474 -7.00 -18.53 17.38
N VAL A 475 -5.70 -18.54 17.11
CA VAL A 475 -4.68 -18.03 18.02
C VAL A 475 -4.68 -16.52 18.01
N SER A 476 -5.17 -15.91 19.10
CA SER A 476 -5.22 -14.45 19.19
C SER A 476 -3.82 -13.84 19.13
N PRO A 477 -3.62 -12.81 18.30
CA PRO A 477 -2.36 -12.06 18.31
C PRO A 477 -2.11 -11.39 19.66
N PRO A 478 -0.85 -11.04 19.99
CA PRO A 478 -0.54 -10.20 21.12
C PRO A 478 -1.45 -8.97 21.20
N ALA A 479 -1.70 -8.46 22.39
CA ALA A 479 -2.50 -7.26 22.57
C ALA A 479 -1.91 -6.07 21.80
N SER A 480 -2.77 -5.13 21.41
CA SER A 480 -2.35 -3.87 20.80
C SER A 480 -1.28 -3.19 21.65
N GLN A 481 -0.20 -2.72 21.03
CA GLN A 481 0.97 -2.23 21.77
C GLN A 481 1.78 -1.21 20.98
N CYS A 482 2.58 -0.42 21.71
CA CYS A 482 3.74 0.28 21.17
C CYS A 482 4.90 -0.69 21.03
N ILE A 483 5.51 -0.76 19.86
CA ILE A 483 6.75 -1.48 19.59
C ILE A 483 7.88 -0.47 19.74
N PRO A 484 8.72 -0.57 20.78
CA PRO A 484 9.83 0.36 20.95
C PRO A 484 10.80 0.28 19.77
N ARG A 485 11.54 1.37 19.49
CA ARG A 485 12.62 1.36 18.50
C ARG A 485 13.57 0.18 18.73
N GLY A 486 13.86 -0.58 17.67
CA GLY A 486 14.66 -1.82 17.74
C GLY A 486 13.98 -3.00 18.45
N GLY A 487 12.72 -2.85 18.83
CA GLY A 487 11.93 -3.90 19.48
C GLY A 487 11.18 -4.80 18.51
N ALA A 488 10.24 -5.59 19.06
CA ALA A 488 9.38 -6.48 18.29
C ALA A 488 7.98 -6.57 18.93
N ILE A 489 7.01 -7.11 18.19
CA ILE A 489 5.71 -7.50 18.74
C ILE A 489 5.94 -8.64 19.75
N VAL A 490 5.57 -8.43 21.01
CA VAL A 490 5.80 -9.39 22.11
C VAL A 490 4.51 -9.92 22.68
N SER A 491 4.51 -11.19 23.06
CA SER A 491 3.36 -11.90 23.65
C SER A 491 3.35 -11.86 25.18
N ASP A 492 4.31 -11.17 25.81
CA ASP A 492 4.45 -11.10 27.27
C ASP A 492 3.19 -10.46 27.90
N PRO A 493 2.57 -11.07 28.90
CA PRO A 493 1.47 -10.48 29.68
C PRO A 493 1.83 -9.12 30.29
N ALA A 494 3.08 -8.88 30.66
CA ALA A 494 3.55 -7.59 31.11
C ALA A 494 3.58 -6.54 29.97
N ALA A 495 3.75 -6.96 28.73
CA ALA A 495 3.63 -6.09 27.56
C ALA A 495 2.16 -5.74 27.25
N ALA A 496 1.22 -6.60 27.60
CA ALA A 496 -0.21 -6.30 27.48
C ALA A 496 -0.66 -5.13 28.38
N ALA A 497 0.09 -4.84 29.44
CA ALA A 497 -0.10 -3.68 30.30
C ALA A 497 0.58 -2.40 29.74
N ARG A 498 1.37 -2.51 28.66
CA ARG A 498 1.97 -1.35 28.00
C ARG A 498 0.89 -0.52 27.31
N PRO A 499 1.05 0.82 27.30
CA PRO A 499 0.11 1.66 26.58
C PRO A 499 0.07 1.26 25.09
N GLU A 500 -1.13 1.12 24.52
CA GLU A 500 -1.33 0.85 23.10
C GLU A 500 -0.68 1.91 22.20
N ARG A 501 -0.42 3.08 22.77
CA ARG A 501 0.15 4.24 22.08
C ARG A 501 1.53 4.51 22.61
N CYS A 502 2.48 4.71 21.72
CA CYS A 502 3.80 5.17 22.11
C CYS A 502 3.69 6.56 22.76
N ALA A 503 4.20 6.69 23.99
CA ALA A 503 4.17 7.96 24.72
C ALA A 503 5.03 9.03 24.04
N SER A 504 6.18 8.61 23.46
CA SER A 504 7.04 9.44 22.64
C SER A 504 6.97 8.96 21.18
N LEU A 505 6.75 9.89 20.24
CA LEU A 505 6.74 9.58 18.80
C LEU A 505 8.14 9.28 18.28
N LEU A 506 9.14 9.95 18.86
CA LEU A 506 10.54 9.81 18.53
C LEU A 506 11.35 9.48 19.80
N VAL A 507 12.24 8.53 19.72
CA VAL A 507 13.31 8.27 20.68
C VAL A 507 14.65 8.23 19.97
N GLU A 508 15.69 8.74 20.63
CA GLU A 508 17.07 8.77 20.11
C GLU A 508 17.77 7.41 20.15
#